data_04435628e0b3b95380387c59b2526a36
#
_entry.id   04435628e0b3b95380387c59b2526a36
#
_cell.length_a   1.000
_cell.length_b   1.000
_cell.length_c   1.000
_cell.angle_alpha   90.00
_cell.angle_beta   90.00
_cell.angle_gamma   90.00
#
_symmetry.space_group_name_H-M   'P 1'
#
loop_
_entity.id
_entity.type
_entity.pdbx_description
1 polymer ?
#
loop_
_entity_poly.entity_id
_entity_poly.type
_entity_poly.pdbx_seq_one_letter_code
_entity_poly.pdbx_strand_id
1 'polypeptide(L)'
;HDFEHGAILKGSRLAATILNCYGIYALNPRSIWNRSHDHHHKNNSKIYGASIGSYPIMTRETYEQASKWERFAYRASRNWLTIACGYLTIFIYGMCLRSLVVNPKRHWDSALSIVSHTGLIVGLWLLSGWQLVLLAVIIPFTIASAMGAYLFYAQHNFPGVQFRNRDEWNYVFAA
;
A
#
# COMPACT_ATOMS: atom_id res chain seq x y z
N HIS A 1 -7.52 6.71 -6.73
CA HIS A 1 -7.55 7.57 -5.54
C HIS A 1 -8.85 8.40 -5.49
N ASP A 2 -9.02 9.40 -6.34
CA ASP A 2 -10.16 10.33 -6.32
C ASP A 2 -11.54 9.64 -6.49
N PHE A 3 -11.58 8.54 -7.24
CA PHE A 3 -12.77 7.72 -7.36
C PHE A 3 -13.14 7.05 -6.02
N GLU A 4 -12.16 6.54 -5.30
CA GLU A 4 -12.39 5.88 -4.01
C GLU A 4 -12.85 6.86 -2.93
N HIS A 5 -12.41 8.13 -3.00
CA HIS A 5 -12.94 9.21 -2.18
C HIS A 5 -14.32 9.72 -2.63
N GLY A 6 -14.85 9.17 -3.72
CA GLY A 6 -16.10 9.65 -4.30
C GLY A 6 -16.03 11.10 -4.80
N ALA A 7 -14.85 11.59 -5.12
CA ALA A 7 -14.65 12.93 -5.65
C ALA A 7 -15.07 13.04 -7.12
N ILE A 8 -14.89 11.94 -7.89
CA ILE A 8 -15.20 11.89 -9.31
C ILE A 8 -16.11 10.70 -9.64
N LEU A 9 -16.80 10.77 -10.78
CA LEU A 9 -17.59 9.68 -11.40
C LEU A 9 -18.64 9.06 -10.44
N LYS A 10 -19.21 9.86 -9.54
CA LYS A 10 -20.24 9.42 -8.60
C LYS A 10 -21.42 8.79 -9.32
N GLY A 11 -21.82 7.59 -8.88
CA GLY A 11 -22.98 6.88 -9.42
C GLY A 11 -22.75 6.14 -10.74
N SER A 12 -21.59 6.26 -11.38
CA SER A 12 -21.27 5.53 -12.62
C SER A 12 -20.87 4.08 -12.32
N ARG A 13 -21.76 3.12 -12.62
CA ARG A 13 -21.46 1.68 -12.50
C ARG A 13 -20.33 1.25 -13.44
N LEU A 14 -20.29 1.80 -14.66
CA LEU A 14 -19.23 1.50 -15.62
C LEU A 14 -17.85 1.94 -15.10
N ALA A 15 -17.75 3.17 -14.61
CA ALA A 15 -16.50 3.67 -14.02
C ALA A 15 -16.08 2.82 -12.81
N ALA A 16 -17.01 2.46 -11.94
CA ALA A 16 -16.73 1.58 -10.80
C ALA A 16 -16.18 0.22 -11.25
N THR A 17 -16.76 -0.40 -12.26
CA THR A 17 -16.30 -1.69 -12.79
C THR A 17 -14.88 -1.56 -13.37
N ILE A 18 -14.64 -0.58 -14.25
CA ILE A 18 -13.33 -0.36 -14.89
C ILE A 18 -12.26 -0.12 -13.83
N LEU A 19 -12.52 0.77 -12.85
CA LEU A 19 -11.53 1.13 -11.84
C LEU A 19 -11.29 0.01 -10.82
N ASN A 20 -12.30 -0.82 -10.52
CA ASN A 20 -12.10 -2.03 -9.71
C ASN A 20 -11.24 -3.06 -10.46
N CYS A 21 -11.49 -3.30 -11.75
CA CYS A 21 -10.65 -4.17 -12.58
C CYS A 21 -9.21 -3.65 -12.65
N TYR A 22 -9.04 -2.33 -12.80
CA TYR A 22 -7.73 -1.71 -12.76
C TYR A 22 -7.03 -1.91 -11.40
N GLY A 23 -7.75 -1.76 -10.29
CA GLY A 23 -7.21 -2.01 -8.94
C GLY A 23 -6.73 -3.46 -8.76
N ILE A 24 -7.50 -4.43 -9.25
CA ILE A 24 -7.11 -5.85 -9.28
C ILE A 24 -5.84 -6.05 -10.10
N TYR A 25 -5.79 -5.49 -11.31
CA TYR A 25 -4.61 -5.54 -12.18
C TYR A 25 -3.38 -4.89 -11.54
N ALA A 26 -3.55 -3.73 -10.92
CA ALA A 26 -2.49 -2.95 -10.27
C ALA A 26 -2.04 -3.50 -8.90
N LEU A 27 -2.50 -4.69 -8.48
CA LEU A 27 -2.23 -5.29 -7.15
C LEU A 27 -2.67 -4.40 -5.99
N ASN A 28 -3.71 -3.61 -6.23
CA ASN A 28 -4.29 -2.68 -5.27
C ASN A 28 -5.80 -2.92 -5.13
N PRO A 29 -6.20 -4.10 -4.60
CA PRO A 29 -7.60 -4.48 -4.51
C PRO A 29 -8.37 -3.56 -3.58
N ARG A 30 -9.59 -3.22 -3.97
CA ARG A 30 -10.42 -2.20 -3.35
C ARG A 30 -10.71 -2.47 -1.87
N SER A 31 -10.94 -3.73 -1.49
CA SER A 31 -11.32 -4.08 -0.13
C SER A 31 -10.29 -3.69 0.93
N ILE A 32 -9.00 -3.79 0.60
CA ILE A 32 -7.91 -3.40 1.50
C ILE A 32 -7.56 -1.92 1.31
N TRP A 33 -7.55 -1.44 0.05
CA TRP A 33 -7.22 -0.06 -0.24
C TRP A 33 -8.13 0.92 0.50
N ASN A 34 -9.45 0.83 0.29
CA ASN A 34 -10.41 1.74 0.92
C ASN A 34 -10.25 1.73 2.44
N ARG A 35 -10.13 0.55 3.05
CA ARG A 35 -10.03 0.45 4.50
C ARG A 35 -8.74 1.07 5.03
N SER A 36 -7.59 0.76 4.42
CA SER A 36 -6.30 1.28 4.87
C SER A 36 -6.19 2.78 4.61
N HIS A 37 -6.71 3.24 3.49
CA HIS A 37 -6.67 4.62 3.08
C HIS A 37 -7.62 5.51 3.89
N ASP A 38 -8.85 5.07 4.10
CA ASP A 38 -9.81 5.76 5.00
C ASP A 38 -9.28 5.84 6.44
N HIS A 39 -8.67 4.74 6.93
CA HIS A 39 -8.05 4.76 8.24
C HIS A 39 -6.88 5.74 8.29
N HIS A 40 -6.06 5.75 7.25
CA HIS A 40 -4.92 6.65 7.12
C HIS A 40 -5.37 8.12 7.19
N HIS A 41 -6.34 8.53 6.39
CA HIS A 41 -6.87 9.91 6.44
C HIS A 41 -7.43 10.30 7.81
N LYS A 42 -8.10 9.38 8.50
CA LYS A 42 -8.65 9.62 9.84
C LYS A 42 -7.62 9.66 10.95
N ASN A 43 -6.40 9.17 10.70
CA ASN A 43 -5.35 9.01 11.70
C ASN A 43 -3.98 9.55 11.25
N ASN A 44 -3.95 10.29 10.15
CA ASN A 44 -2.73 10.91 9.66
C ASN A 44 -2.07 11.77 10.75
N SER A 45 -0.75 11.75 10.85
CA SER A 45 0.05 12.52 11.81
C SER A 45 -0.21 12.20 13.30
N LYS A 46 -0.91 11.11 13.62
CA LYS A 46 -0.96 10.59 15.00
C LYS A 46 0.28 9.77 15.31
N ILE A 47 0.84 9.92 16.52
CA ILE A 47 1.96 9.10 16.99
C ILE A 47 1.55 7.62 17.08
N TYR A 48 0.32 7.36 17.56
CA TYR A 48 -0.23 6.00 17.67
C TYR A 48 -1.39 5.80 16.71
N GLY A 49 -1.36 4.70 15.95
CA GLY A 49 -2.42 4.31 15.02
C GLY A 49 -2.28 4.82 13.60
N ALA A 50 -1.31 5.68 13.30
CA ALA A 50 -1.06 6.18 11.94
C ALA A 50 -0.40 5.15 11.00
N SER A 51 0.09 4.03 11.52
CA SER A 51 0.83 3.02 10.73
C SER A 51 -0.01 2.19 9.76
N ILE A 52 -1.34 2.27 9.85
CA ILE A 52 -2.23 1.60 8.89
C ILE A 52 -2.39 2.50 7.67
N GLY A 53 -1.96 2.02 6.50
CA GLY A 53 -1.95 2.80 5.25
C GLY A 53 -0.76 3.77 5.13
N SER A 54 0.20 3.70 6.07
CA SER A 54 1.43 4.48 6.08
C SER A 54 2.59 3.67 6.64
N TYR A 55 3.79 4.24 6.64
CA TYR A 55 4.95 3.64 7.27
C TYR A 55 4.87 3.77 8.80
N PRO A 56 5.38 2.76 9.56
CA PRO A 56 5.33 2.81 11.01
C PRO A 56 6.16 3.99 11.54
N ILE A 57 5.64 4.61 12.61
CA ILE A 57 6.29 5.70 13.32
C ILE A 57 6.48 5.26 14.77
N MET A 58 7.66 5.51 15.32
CA MET A 58 7.97 5.31 16.74
C MET A 58 8.54 6.59 17.31
N THR A 59 8.14 6.95 18.53
CA THR A 59 8.86 7.95 19.29
C THR A 59 10.23 7.41 19.72
N ARG A 60 11.13 8.28 20.13
CA ARG A 60 12.43 7.87 20.61
C ARG A 60 12.31 6.93 21.81
N GLU A 61 11.44 7.27 22.76
CA GLU A 61 11.18 6.48 23.97
C GLU A 61 10.64 5.08 23.61
N THR A 62 9.63 5.02 22.70
CA THR A 62 9.08 3.75 22.24
C THR A 62 10.14 2.90 21.53
N TYR A 63 11.02 3.52 20.73
CA TYR A 63 12.08 2.82 20.05
C TYR A 63 13.16 2.28 21.01
N GLU A 64 13.52 3.05 22.04
CA GLU A 64 14.51 2.64 23.07
C GLU A 64 13.98 1.50 23.95
N GLN A 65 12.65 1.44 24.17
CA GLN A 65 11.99 0.36 24.93
C GLN A 65 11.65 -0.87 24.08
N ALA A 66 11.64 -0.73 22.74
CA ALA A 66 11.29 -1.81 21.83
C ALA A 66 12.32 -2.94 21.86
N SER A 67 11.85 -4.17 21.64
CA SER A 67 12.71 -5.35 21.50
C SER A 67 13.65 -5.22 20.29
N LYS A 68 14.69 -6.03 20.25
CA LYS A 68 15.62 -6.08 19.11
C LYS A 68 14.89 -6.38 17.80
N TRP A 69 13.86 -7.21 17.85
CA TRP A 69 13.07 -7.60 16.68
C TRP A 69 12.15 -6.48 16.18
N GLU A 70 11.50 -5.77 17.08
CA GLU A 70 10.68 -4.60 16.73
C GLU A 70 11.52 -3.47 16.14
N ARG A 71 12.69 -3.18 16.73
CA ARG A 71 13.66 -2.22 16.17
C ARG A 71 14.16 -2.63 14.78
N PHE A 72 14.44 -3.92 14.58
CA PHE A 72 14.81 -4.46 13.26
C PHE A 72 13.67 -4.27 12.27
N ALA A 73 12.45 -4.69 12.60
CA ALA A 73 11.27 -4.55 11.73
C ALA A 73 10.97 -3.09 11.37
N TYR A 74 11.08 -2.19 12.36
CA TYR A 74 10.94 -0.75 12.13
C TYR A 74 11.96 -0.21 11.13
N ARG A 75 13.25 -0.52 11.31
CA ARG A 75 14.31 -0.10 10.39
C ARG A 75 14.19 -0.74 9.02
N ALA A 76 13.86 -2.03 8.96
CA ALA A 76 13.69 -2.76 7.71
C ALA A 76 12.53 -2.19 6.88
N SER A 77 11.37 -1.90 7.50
CA SER A 77 10.23 -1.31 6.79
C SER A 77 10.52 0.08 6.20
N ARG A 78 11.45 0.83 6.79
CA ARG A 78 11.84 2.18 6.36
C ARG A 78 13.14 2.21 5.54
N ASN A 79 13.70 1.05 5.25
CA ASN A 79 14.93 0.94 4.47
C ASN A 79 14.64 1.24 2.99
N TRP A 80 15.54 1.97 2.33
CA TRP A 80 15.41 2.31 0.92
C TRP A 80 15.24 1.09 0.00
N LEU A 81 15.90 -0.03 0.32
CA LEU A 81 15.78 -1.27 -0.44
C LEU A 81 14.37 -1.86 -0.33
N THR A 82 13.78 -1.87 0.88
CA THR A 82 12.39 -2.31 1.09
C THR A 82 11.42 -1.43 0.30
N ILE A 83 11.65 -0.11 0.25
CA ILE A 83 10.86 0.85 -0.52
C ILE A 83 11.04 0.60 -2.03
N ALA A 84 12.28 0.45 -2.50
CA ALA A 84 12.57 0.16 -3.90
C ALA A 84 11.98 -1.18 -4.36
N CYS A 85 11.93 -2.18 -3.46
CA CYS A 85 11.23 -3.46 -3.68
C CYS A 85 9.73 -3.39 -3.40
N GLY A 86 9.10 -2.23 -3.46
CA GLY A 86 7.68 -1.99 -3.15
C GLY A 86 6.72 -2.94 -3.88
N TYR A 87 7.05 -3.36 -5.08
CA TYR A 87 6.30 -4.37 -5.83
C TYR A 87 6.08 -5.65 -5.01
N LEU A 88 7.14 -6.19 -4.40
CA LEU A 88 7.08 -7.41 -3.60
C LEU A 88 6.63 -7.13 -2.16
N THR A 89 7.15 -6.06 -1.54
CA THR A 89 6.98 -5.81 -0.10
C THR A 89 5.65 -5.14 0.23
N ILE A 90 5.24 -4.15 -0.53
CA ILE A 90 4.03 -3.38 -0.28
C ILE A 90 2.84 -4.00 -1.02
N PHE A 91 2.94 -4.16 -2.35
CA PHE A 91 1.79 -4.53 -3.16
C PHE A 91 1.49 -6.03 -3.09
N ILE A 92 2.43 -6.91 -3.43
CA ILE A 92 2.17 -8.36 -3.37
C ILE A 92 2.00 -8.81 -1.91
N TYR A 93 2.97 -8.54 -1.04
CA TYR A 93 2.90 -9.03 0.33
C TYR A 93 1.91 -8.23 1.17
N GLY A 94 2.08 -6.91 1.29
CA GLY A 94 1.29 -6.06 2.20
C GLY A 94 -0.18 -5.97 1.81
N MET A 95 -0.44 -5.60 0.55
CA MET A 95 -1.81 -5.37 0.07
C MET A 95 -2.54 -6.67 -0.25
N CYS A 96 -1.89 -7.64 -0.90
CA CYS A 96 -2.58 -8.84 -1.36
C CYS A 96 -2.44 -10.03 -0.39
N LEU A 97 -1.23 -10.53 -0.13
CA LEU A 97 -1.05 -11.76 0.65
C LEU A 97 -1.45 -11.59 2.12
N ARG A 98 -0.94 -10.56 2.78
CA ARG A 98 -1.23 -10.34 4.21
C ARG A 98 -2.71 -10.08 4.45
N SER A 99 -3.37 -9.27 3.63
CA SER A 99 -4.80 -8.99 3.76
C SER A 99 -5.63 -10.25 3.60
N LEU A 100 -5.29 -11.08 2.61
CA LEU A 100 -5.95 -12.35 2.34
C LEU A 100 -5.79 -13.33 3.53
N VAL A 101 -4.59 -13.45 4.09
CA VAL A 101 -4.33 -14.34 5.26
C VAL A 101 -5.09 -13.86 6.50
N VAL A 102 -5.15 -12.54 6.75
CA VAL A 102 -5.82 -11.98 7.93
C VAL A 102 -7.34 -12.15 7.85
N ASN A 103 -7.94 -11.92 6.69
CA ASN A 103 -9.40 -12.08 6.53
C ASN A 103 -9.76 -12.47 5.08
N PRO A 104 -9.67 -13.75 4.72
CA PRO A 104 -9.87 -14.22 3.35
C PRO A 104 -11.27 -13.94 2.81
N LYS A 105 -12.30 -14.03 3.66
CA LYS A 105 -13.68 -13.75 3.24
C LYS A 105 -13.90 -12.30 2.85
N ARG A 106 -13.24 -11.38 3.52
CA ARG A 106 -13.37 -9.95 3.26
C ARG A 106 -12.50 -9.49 2.08
N HIS A 107 -11.30 -10.06 1.96
CA HIS A 107 -10.28 -9.66 0.99
C HIS A 107 -10.12 -10.70 -0.14
N TRP A 108 -11.24 -11.27 -0.60
CA TRP A 108 -11.25 -12.23 -1.72
C TRP A 108 -10.72 -11.61 -3.03
N ASP A 109 -10.89 -10.31 -3.22
CA ASP A 109 -10.37 -9.54 -4.34
C ASP A 109 -8.82 -9.46 -4.34
N SER A 110 -8.19 -9.62 -3.18
CA SER A 110 -6.73 -9.81 -3.08
C SER A 110 -6.28 -11.15 -3.68
N ALA A 111 -7.06 -12.22 -3.49
CA ALA A 111 -6.80 -13.50 -4.15
C ALA A 111 -6.94 -13.35 -5.67
N LEU A 112 -7.99 -12.65 -6.12
CA LEU A 112 -8.21 -12.40 -7.53
C LEU A 112 -7.07 -11.58 -8.14
N SER A 113 -6.54 -10.58 -7.43
CA SER A 113 -5.35 -9.82 -7.86
C SER A 113 -4.13 -10.72 -8.06
N ILE A 114 -3.83 -11.59 -7.10
CA ILE A 114 -2.69 -12.52 -7.21
C ILE A 114 -2.88 -13.49 -8.38
N VAL A 115 -4.05 -14.10 -8.50
CA VAL A 115 -4.35 -15.07 -9.55
C VAL A 115 -4.28 -14.42 -10.94
N SER A 116 -4.90 -13.25 -11.10
CA SER A 116 -4.88 -12.50 -12.37
C SER A 116 -3.47 -12.07 -12.75
N HIS A 117 -2.69 -11.57 -11.78
CA HIS A 117 -1.32 -11.14 -12.02
C HIS A 117 -0.40 -12.31 -12.38
N THR A 118 -0.51 -13.43 -11.64
CA THR A 118 0.23 -14.67 -11.97
C THR A 118 -0.18 -15.22 -13.32
N GLY A 119 -1.49 -15.23 -13.61
CA GLY A 119 -2.02 -15.66 -14.91
C GLY A 119 -1.51 -14.82 -16.08
N LEU A 120 -1.41 -13.49 -15.87
CA LEU A 120 -0.80 -12.58 -16.86
C LEU A 120 0.66 -12.94 -17.13
N ILE A 121 1.46 -13.13 -16.06
CA ILE A 121 2.87 -13.49 -16.17
C ILE A 121 3.04 -14.82 -16.91
N VAL A 122 2.30 -15.85 -16.49
CA VAL A 122 2.37 -17.19 -17.10
C VAL A 122 1.90 -17.14 -18.55
N GLY A 123 0.79 -16.47 -18.83
CA GLY A 123 0.25 -16.32 -20.19
C GLY A 123 1.24 -15.64 -21.15
N LEU A 124 1.82 -14.51 -20.74
CA LEU A 124 2.83 -13.82 -21.53
C LEU A 124 4.09 -14.67 -21.72
N TRP A 125 4.52 -15.37 -20.69
CA TRP A 125 5.68 -16.26 -20.79
C TRP A 125 5.47 -17.39 -21.81
N LEU A 126 4.32 -18.04 -21.75
CA LEU A 126 3.98 -19.15 -22.67
C LEU A 126 3.80 -18.67 -24.12
N LEU A 127 3.24 -17.47 -24.31
CA LEU A 127 2.96 -16.93 -25.64
C LEU A 127 4.17 -16.26 -26.30
N SER A 128 5.03 -15.61 -25.54
CA SER A 128 6.04 -14.69 -26.08
C SER A 128 7.40 -14.75 -25.38
N GLY A 129 7.55 -15.65 -24.41
CA GLY A 129 8.81 -15.85 -23.69
C GLY A 129 9.04 -14.86 -22.54
N TRP A 130 10.10 -15.12 -21.76
CA TRP A 130 10.42 -14.38 -20.54
C TRP A 130 10.78 -12.92 -20.75
N GLN A 131 11.34 -12.57 -21.92
CA GLN A 131 11.72 -11.20 -22.27
C GLN A 131 10.51 -10.26 -22.26
N LEU A 132 9.37 -10.71 -22.80
CA LEU A 132 8.16 -9.91 -22.80
C LEU A 132 7.62 -9.76 -21.36
N VAL A 133 7.65 -10.81 -20.55
CA VAL A 133 7.27 -10.72 -19.13
C VAL A 133 8.12 -9.68 -18.39
N LEU A 134 9.43 -9.70 -18.60
CA LEU A 134 10.35 -8.74 -18.00
C LEU A 134 10.00 -7.29 -18.39
N LEU A 135 9.85 -7.04 -19.68
CA LEU A 135 9.65 -5.70 -20.23
C LEU A 135 8.21 -5.17 -20.01
N ALA A 136 7.20 -6.03 -20.12
CA ALA A 136 5.80 -5.61 -20.05
C ALA A 136 5.21 -5.67 -18.62
N VAL A 137 5.79 -6.45 -17.71
CA VAL A 137 5.25 -6.64 -16.36
C VAL A 137 6.29 -6.30 -15.31
N ILE A 138 7.40 -7.05 -15.22
CA ILE A 138 8.29 -6.94 -14.07
C ILE A 138 8.90 -5.55 -13.93
N ILE A 139 9.47 -5.01 -14.99
CA ILE A 139 10.09 -3.68 -14.98
C ILE A 139 9.06 -2.58 -14.70
N PRO A 140 7.94 -2.47 -15.46
CA PRO A 140 6.95 -1.42 -15.20
C PRO A 140 6.34 -1.50 -13.80
N PHE A 141 5.97 -2.69 -13.33
CA PHE A 141 5.43 -2.84 -11.98
C PHE A 141 6.45 -2.54 -10.88
N THR A 142 7.71 -2.92 -11.06
CA THR A 142 8.77 -2.59 -10.11
C THR A 142 8.97 -1.08 -10.01
N ILE A 143 9.07 -0.37 -11.15
CA ILE A 143 9.25 1.08 -11.17
C ILE A 143 8.03 1.78 -10.56
N ALA A 144 6.82 1.47 -11.04
CA ALA A 144 5.59 2.09 -10.56
C ALA A 144 5.36 1.86 -9.05
N SER A 145 5.61 0.62 -8.59
CA SER A 145 5.45 0.27 -7.19
C SER A 145 6.51 0.91 -6.29
N ALA A 146 7.75 1.01 -6.76
CA ALA A 146 8.81 1.71 -6.03
C ALA A 146 8.49 3.20 -5.88
N MET A 147 8.00 3.85 -6.94
CA MET A 147 7.55 5.24 -6.90
C MET A 147 6.36 5.41 -5.94
N GLY A 148 5.35 4.54 -6.02
CA GLY A 148 4.21 4.56 -5.10
C GLY A 148 4.61 4.37 -3.64
N ALA A 149 5.46 3.38 -3.36
CA ALA A 149 6.01 3.12 -2.03
C ALA A 149 6.83 4.32 -1.50
N TYR A 150 7.63 4.94 -2.36
CA TYR A 150 8.37 6.15 -2.01
C TYR A 150 7.46 7.33 -1.71
N LEU A 151 6.41 7.54 -2.49
CA LEU A 151 5.43 8.61 -2.23
C LEU A 151 4.71 8.41 -0.90
N PHE A 152 4.27 7.19 -0.58
CA PHE A 152 3.72 6.89 0.75
C PHE A 152 4.70 7.18 1.89
N TYR A 153 5.99 6.94 1.68
CA TYR A 153 7.02 7.28 2.66
C TYR A 153 7.24 8.79 2.75
N ALA A 154 7.47 9.44 1.63
CA ALA A 154 7.90 10.84 1.57
C ALA A 154 6.83 11.81 2.06
N GLN A 155 5.55 11.55 1.76
CA GLN A 155 4.42 12.40 2.17
C GLN A 155 4.27 12.54 3.69
N HIS A 156 4.82 11.61 4.48
CA HIS A 156 4.67 11.58 5.93
C HIS A 156 6.00 11.57 6.70
N ASN A 157 7.13 11.69 6.00
CA ASN A 157 8.46 11.60 6.60
C ASN A 157 9.40 12.68 6.03
N PHE A 158 8.97 13.94 6.06
CA PHE A 158 9.75 15.07 5.62
C PHE A 158 10.19 15.93 6.82
N PRO A 159 11.25 16.76 6.68
CA PRO A 159 11.66 17.69 7.74
C PRO A 159 10.53 18.65 8.10
N GLY A 160 10.24 18.75 9.40
CA GLY A 160 9.19 19.63 9.91
C GLY A 160 7.80 18.97 10.05
N VAL A 161 7.63 17.70 9.63
CA VAL A 161 6.38 16.98 9.89
C VAL A 161 6.11 16.92 11.40
N GLN A 162 4.89 17.26 11.79
CA GLN A 162 4.47 17.23 13.19
C GLN A 162 3.60 16.01 13.46
N PHE A 163 3.97 15.26 14.50
CA PHE A 163 3.14 14.17 15.02
C PHE A 163 2.56 14.58 16.36
N ARG A 164 1.29 14.25 16.59
CA ARG A 164 0.58 14.63 17.80
C ARG A 164 0.02 13.40 18.52
N ASN A 165 -0.08 13.50 19.85
CA ASN A 165 -0.82 12.57 20.67
C ASN A 165 -2.33 12.66 20.35
N ARG A 166 -3.08 11.63 20.75
CA ARG A 166 -4.51 11.55 20.48
C ARG A 166 -5.30 12.77 20.99
N ASP A 167 -4.93 13.30 22.13
CA ASP A 167 -5.63 14.40 22.81
C ASP A 167 -5.36 15.76 22.18
N GLU A 168 -4.23 15.91 21.49
CA GLU A 168 -3.81 17.14 20.80
C GLU A 168 -4.11 17.11 19.30
N TRP A 169 -4.54 15.95 18.80
CA TRP A 169 -4.72 15.75 17.37
C TRP A 169 -6.00 16.44 16.88
N ASN A 170 -5.86 17.19 15.79
CA ASN A 170 -6.97 17.80 15.07
C ASN A 170 -6.83 17.49 13.57
N TYR A 171 -7.94 17.11 12.93
CA TYR A 171 -7.96 16.77 11.51
C TYR A 171 -7.45 17.91 10.61
N VAL A 172 -7.84 19.15 10.91
CA VAL A 172 -7.45 20.34 10.11
C VAL A 172 -5.94 20.58 10.13
N PHE A 173 -5.26 20.28 11.25
CA PHE A 173 -3.80 20.39 11.34
C PHE A 173 -3.05 19.19 10.75
N ALA A 174 -3.75 18.08 10.53
CA ALA A 174 -3.15 16.83 10.03
C ALA A 174 -3.29 16.68 8.50
N ALA A 175 -4.18 17.45 7.90
CA ALA A 175 -4.42 17.49 6.46
C ALA A 175 -3.51 18.47 5.77
#